data_edfb6d9de1bed61750c6428fbb2b8aab
#
_entry.id   edfb6d9de1bed61750c6428fbb2b8aab
#
_cell.length_a   1.000
_cell.length_b   1.000
_cell.length_c   1.000
_cell.angle_alpha   90.00
_cell.angle_beta   90.00
_cell.angle_gamma   90.00
#
_symmetry.space_group_name_H-M   'P 1'
#
loop_
_entity.id
_entity.type
_entity.pdbx_description
1 polymer ?
#
loop_
_entity_poly.entity_id
_entity_poly.type
_entity_poly.pdbx_seq_one_letter_code
_entity_poly.pdbx_strand_id
1 'polypeptide(L)'
;MKKLFAIILSLLFTMQMTTAAPFSGNAKTKRIPAGTILSLKMMNSIDTSYSAPGNEFKAMLITDQKANDNDDVILPMGSIVRGSIRDILPAKRLSRGAVLYLDFDHVVTPNGRQVPLSLNITGRTDISYDGGLTTTRGYKDAWLKTCTKSADITRDAVDWGANVTDNGFKYVIVPFAAIGGAFGTAGYFVYGSVADAVKKGQNVQIYQGEILNVELLEPVDVPVI
;
A
#
# COMPACT_ATOMS: atom_id res chain seq x y z
N MET A 1 40.13 -50.04 -30.46
CA MET A 1 39.27 -50.24 -29.28
C MET A 1 38.89 -48.91 -28.57
N LYS A 2 39.83 -48.01 -28.24
CA LYS A 2 39.52 -46.75 -27.54
C LYS A 2 38.55 -45.82 -28.29
N LYS A 3 38.65 -45.73 -29.62
CA LYS A 3 37.77 -44.88 -30.45
C LYS A 3 36.33 -45.44 -30.55
N LEU A 4 36.19 -46.77 -30.55
CA LEU A 4 34.86 -47.40 -30.56
C LEU A 4 34.12 -47.25 -29.24
N PHE A 5 34.85 -47.29 -28.12
CA PHE A 5 34.30 -47.05 -26.77
C PHE A 5 33.84 -45.62 -26.59
N ALA A 6 34.57 -44.65 -27.13
CA ALA A 6 34.16 -43.22 -27.08
C ALA A 6 32.88 -42.95 -27.88
N ILE A 7 32.69 -43.61 -29.01
CA ILE A 7 31.50 -43.49 -29.87
C ILE A 7 30.28 -44.10 -29.16
N ILE A 8 30.43 -45.26 -28.53
CA ILE A 8 29.36 -45.94 -27.80
C ILE A 8 28.97 -45.11 -26.56
N LEU A 9 29.93 -44.52 -25.84
CA LEU A 9 29.68 -43.67 -24.69
C LEU A 9 28.97 -42.37 -25.09
N SER A 10 29.32 -41.78 -26.24
CA SER A 10 28.63 -40.60 -26.80
C SER A 10 27.20 -40.93 -27.21
N LEU A 11 26.95 -42.12 -27.79
CA LEU A 11 25.59 -42.52 -28.18
C LEU A 11 24.68 -42.80 -26.96
N LEU A 12 25.24 -43.31 -25.86
CA LEU A 12 24.49 -43.49 -24.60
C LEU A 12 24.11 -42.18 -23.94
N PHE A 13 24.93 -41.14 -24.10
CA PHE A 13 24.63 -39.80 -23.53
C PHE A 13 23.55 -39.04 -24.31
N THR A 14 23.35 -39.32 -25.59
CA THR A 14 22.33 -38.68 -26.41
C THR A 14 20.93 -39.28 -26.26
N MET A 15 20.81 -40.46 -25.62
CA MET A 15 19.50 -41.08 -25.38
C MET A 15 18.76 -40.63 -24.13
N GLN A 16 19.34 -39.73 -23.35
CA GLN A 16 18.61 -39.09 -22.24
C GLN A 16 17.90 -37.80 -22.71
N MET A 17 17.24 -37.83 -23.85
CA MET A 17 16.17 -36.87 -24.09
C MET A 17 15.04 -37.21 -23.12
N THR A 18 15.01 -36.51 -21.99
CA THR A 18 13.84 -36.46 -21.13
C THR A 18 12.67 -36.01 -22.00
N THR A 19 11.82 -36.97 -22.34
CA THR A 19 10.51 -36.64 -22.89
C THR A 19 9.82 -35.83 -21.81
N ALA A 20 9.82 -34.48 -21.95
CA ALA A 20 8.95 -33.64 -21.16
C ALA A 20 7.55 -34.23 -21.34
N ALA A 21 6.93 -34.66 -20.26
CA ALA A 21 5.57 -35.19 -20.30
C ALA A 21 4.70 -34.18 -21.06
N PRO A 22 3.95 -34.59 -22.07
CA PRO A 22 3.12 -33.66 -22.83
C PRO A 22 2.19 -32.97 -21.84
N PHE A 23 2.19 -31.67 -21.86
CA PHE A 23 1.27 -30.86 -21.07
C PHE A 23 -0.14 -31.38 -21.36
N SER A 24 -0.82 -31.93 -20.35
CA SER A 24 -2.16 -32.49 -20.55
C SER A 24 -3.08 -31.29 -20.81
N GLY A 25 -3.47 -31.12 -22.06
CA GLY A 25 -4.38 -30.04 -22.50
C GLY A 25 -5.78 -30.12 -21.90
N ASN A 26 -6.04 -31.09 -21.03
CA ASN A 26 -7.30 -31.29 -20.31
C ASN A 26 -7.24 -30.85 -18.83
N ALA A 27 -6.24 -30.09 -18.42
CA ALA A 27 -6.23 -29.52 -17.08
C ALA A 27 -7.44 -28.57 -16.95
N LYS A 28 -8.44 -28.98 -16.15
CA LYS A 28 -9.55 -28.10 -15.80
C LYS A 28 -8.98 -26.91 -15.03
N THR A 29 -9.11 -25.73 -15.58
CA THR A 29 -8.73 -24.48 -14.91
C THR A 29 -9.99 -23.83 -14.34
N LYS A 30 -9.89 -23.25 -13.16
CA LYS A 30 -10.90 -22.39 -12.59
C LYS A 30 -10.40 -20.97 -12.59
N ARG A 31 -11.26 -20.04 -12.93
CA ARG A 31 -10.91 -18.63 -13.10
C ARG A 31 -11.37 -17.80 -11.92
N ILE A 32 -10.48 -16.96 -11.42
CA ILE A 32 -10.79 -15.84 -10.53
C ILE A 32 -10.91 -14.61 -11.41
N PRO A 33 -12.05 -13.90 -11.42
CA PRO A 33 -12.23 -12.72 -12.27
C PRO A 33 -11.35 -11.55 -11.79
N ALA A 34 -10.97 -10.69 -12.74
CA ALA A 34 -10.40 -9.39 -12.42
C ALA A 34 -11.40 -8.58 -11.56
N GLY A 35 -10.89 -7.66 -10.75
CA GLY A 35 -11.70 -6.89 -9.80
C GLY A 35 -11.99 -7.62 -8.48
N THR A 36 -11.54 -8.87 -8.32
CA THR A 36 -11.69 -9.59 -7.05
C THR A 36 -10.81 -8.96 -5.98
N ILE A 37 -11.40 -8.65 -4.83
CA ILE A 37 -10.68 -8.06 -3.69
C ILE A 37 -10.14 -9.19 -2.80
N LEU A 38 -8.84 -9.15 -2.55
CA LEU A 38 -8.13 -10.06 -1.66
C LEU A 38 -7.69 -9.31 -0.41
N SER A 39 -7.88 -9.91 0.76
CA SER A 39 -7.39 -9.35 2.03
C SER A 39 -6.11 -10.07 2.43
N LEU A 40 -5.01 -9.32 2.47
CA LEU A 40 -3.66 -9.80 2.73
C LEU A 40 -3.16 -9.29 4.08
N LYS A 41 -2.62 -10.15 4.91
CA LYS A 41 -1.94 -9.80 6.16
C LYS A 41 -0.44 -9.77 5.94
N MET A 42 0.20 -8.64 6.19
CA MET A 42 1.64 -8.48 6.02
C MET A 42 2.41 -9.37 6.99
N MET A 43 3.40 -10.10 6.49
CA MET A 43 4.24 -10.99 7.29
C MET A 43 5.53 -10.31 7.76
N ASN A 44 5.97 -9.27 7.08
CA ASN A 44 7.12 -8.45 7.42
C ASN A 44 6.74 -6.96 7.35
N SER A 45 7.44 -6.12 8.11
CA SER A 45 7.27 -4.68 8.05
C SER A 45 8.04 -4.08 6.88
N ILE A 46 7.50 -3.00 6.30
CA ILE A 46 8.15 -2.19 5.27
C ILE A 46 8.20 -0.76 5.77
N ASP A 47 9.37 -0.13 5.72
CA ASP A 47 9.57 1.27 6.07
C ASP A 47 10.44 1.93 4.99
N THR A 48 9.93 2.99 4.38
CA THR A 48 10.64 3.73 3.33
C THR A 48 11.94 4.39 3.79
N SER A 49 12.20 4.43 5.11
CA SER A 49 13.47 4.93 5.66
C SER A 49 14.62 3.94 5.50
N TYR A 50 14.33 2.64 5.52
CA TYR A 50 15.32 1.56 5.57
C TYR A 50 15.21 0.59 4.40
N SER A 51 14.04 0.54 3.76
CA SER A 51 13.81 -0.33 2.62
C SER A 51 14.41 0.25 1.35
N ALA A 52 14.73 -0.61 0.40
CA ALA A 52 15.24 -0.24 -0.91
C ALA A 52 14.41 -0.89 -2.03
N PRO A 53 14.38 -0.31 -3.24
CA PRO A 53 13.83 -0.98 -4.41
C PRO A 53 14.45 -2.35 -4.60
N GLY A 54 13.64 -3.37 -4.94
CA GLY A 54 14.05 -4.75 -5.06
C GLY A 54 13.95 -5.57 -3.76
N ASN A 55 13.70 -4.95 -2.59
CA ASN A 55 13.48 -5.71 -1.37
C ASN A 55 12.18 -6.50 -1.46
N GLU A 56 12.27 -7.80 -1.13
CA GLU A 56 11.11 -8.69 -1.14
C GLU A 56 10.24 -8.51 0.11
N PHE A 57 8.94 -8.69 -0.07
CA PHE A 57 7.99 -8.79 1.03
C PHE A 57 7.07 -10.00 0.85
N LYS A 58 6.43 -10.39 1.94
CA LYS A 58 5.48 -11.49 1.99
C LYS A 58 4.22 -11.05 2.70
N ALA A 59 3.08 -11.50 2.18
CA ALA A 59 1.79 -11.32 2.80
C ALA A 59 1.00 -12.62 2.74
N MET A 60 0.18 -12.87 3.73
CA MET A 60 -0.62 -14.08 3.84
C MET A 60 -2.08 -13.75 3.53
N LEU A 61 -2.72 -14.55 2.68
CA LEU A 61 -4.15 -14.46 2.40
C LEU A 61 -4.95 -14.88 3.64
N ILE A 62 -5.87 -14.02 4.10
CA ILE A 62 -6.66 -14.27 5.32
C ILE A 62 -8.07 -14.79 5.05
N THR A 63 -8.50 -14.81 3.78
CA THR A 63 -9.82 -15.27 3.36
C THR A 63 -9.68 -16.24 2.18
N ASP A 64 -10.50 -17.30 2.19
CA ASP A 64 -10.56 -18.21 1.05
C ASP A 64 -11.14 -17.49 -0.17
N GLN A 65 -10.52 -17.69 -1.32
CA GLN A 65 -11.05 -17.22 -2.60
C GLN A 65 -11.69 -18.36 -3.36
N LYS A 66 -12.97 -18.18 -3.68
CA LYS A 66 -13.80 -19.17 -4.38
C LYS A 66 -13.94 -18.82 -5.86
N ALA A 67 -14.21 -19.85 -6.69
CA ALA A 67 -14.58 -19.64 -8.09
C ALA A 67 -15.97 -19.04 -8.18
N ASN A 68 -16.21 -18.23 -9.22
CA ASN A 68 -17.54 -17.66 -9.49
C ASN A 68 -18.65 -18.69 -9.69
N ASP A 69 -18.31 -19.87 -10.22
CA ASP A 69 -19.27 -20.86 -10.69
C ASP A 69 -19.60 -21.98 -9.67
N ASN A 70 -18.75 -22.16 -8.68
CA ASN A 70 -18.90 -23.20 -7.65
C ASN A 70 -18.27 -22.73 -6.34
N ASP A 71 -18.76 -23.29 -5.23
CA ASP A 71 -18.21 -23.05 -3.87
C ASP A 71 -16.77 -23.56 -3.66
N ASP A 72 -16.09 -23.99 -4.72
CA ASP A 72 -14.74 -24.53 -4.67
C ASP A 72 -13.71 -23.44 -4.39
N VAL A 73 -12.93 -23.66 -3.35
CA VAL A 73 -11.84 -22.77 -2.95
C VAL A 73 -10.67 -22.92 -3.94
N ILE A 74 -10.33 -21.83 -4.62
CA ILE A 74 -9.21 -21.79 -5.57
C ILE A 74 -7.92 -21.36 -4.86
N LEU A 75 -7.98 -20.28 -4.07
CA LEU A 75 -6.87 -19.83 -3.26
C LEU A 75 -7.30 -19.95 -1.80
N PRO A 76 -6.80 -20.97 -1.09
CA PRO A 76 -7.14 -21.16 0.31
C PRO A 76 -6.47 -20.12 1.21
N MET A 77 -7.12 -19.80 2.30
CA MET A 77 -6.54 -19.04 3.41
C MET A 77 -5.16 -19.63 3.79
N GLY A 78 -4.21 -18.77 4.15
CA GLY A 78 -2.84 -19.18 4.43
C GLY A 78 -1.93 -19.23 3.20
N SER A 79 -2.46 -18.99 1.98
CA SER A 79 -1.63 -18.80 0.80
C SER A 79 -0.73 -17.59 0.97
N ILE A 80 0.53 -17.71 0.56
CA ILE A 80 1.54 -16.65 0.71
C ILE A 80 1.70 -15.91 -0.61
N VAL A 81 1.35 -14.64 -0.61
CA VAL A 81 1.62 -13.72 -1.71
C VAL A 81 3.02 -13.15 -1.52
N ARG A 82 3.83 -13.23 -2.56
CA ARG A 82 5.16 -12.64 -2.63
C ARG A 82 5.14 -11.44 -3.56
N GLY A 83 5.95 -10.47 -3.23
CA GLY A 83 6.15 -9.30 -4.04
C GLY A 83 7.45 -8.60 -3.71
N SER A 84 7.74 -7.56 -4.45
CA SER A 84 8.93 -6.73 -4.28
C SER A 84 8.57 -5.24 -4.24
N ILE A 85 9.44 -4.48 -3.66
CA ILE A 85 9.34 -3.02 -3.69
C ILE A 85 9.79 -2.57 -5.07
N ARG A 86 8.86 -2.02 -5.86
CA ARG A 86 9.16 -1.52 -7.20
C ARG A 86 10.00 -0.25 -7.15
N ASP A 87 9.53 0.73 -6.37
CA ASP A 87 10.21 2.02 -6.24
C ASP A 87 9.87 2.70 -4.92
N ILE A 88 10.75 3.58 -4.46
CA ILE A 88 10.56 4.41 -3.28
C ILE A 88 10.92 5.85 -3.63
N LEU A 89 9.92 6.72 -3.61
CA LEU A 89 10.16 8.15 -3.67
C LEU A 89 10.34 8.68 -2.24
N PRO A 90 11.54 9.17 -1.89
CA PRO A 90 11.80 9.64 -0.53
C PRO A 90 11.00 10.89 -0.21
N ALA A 91 10.65 11.04 1.07
CA ALA A 91 10.00 12.23 1.58
C ALA A 91 10.83 13.49 1.29
N LYS A 92 10.20 14.51 0.72
CA LYS A 92 10.82 15.80 0.35
C LYS A 92 10.33 16.93 1.25
N ARG A 93 10.97 18.08 1.13
CA ARG A 93 10.48 19.34 1.75
C ARG A 93 9.12 19.71 1.19
N LEU A 94 8.47 20.71 1.75
CA LEU A 94 7.10 21.10 1.47
C LEU A 94 6.09 20.02 1.91
N SER A 95 6.33 19.38 3.05
CA SER A 95 5.47 18.34 3.62
C SER A 95 5.12 17.20 2.64
N ARG A 96 5.95 16.98 1.61
CA ARG A 96 5.76 15.86 0.67
C ARG A 96 6.15 14.56 1.36
N GLY A 97 5.15 13.69 1.61
CA GLY A 97 5.38 12.35 2.10
C GLY A 97 6.19 11.48 1.13
N ALA A 98 6.79 10.43 1.65
CA ALA A 98 7.34 9.37 0.83
C ALA A 98 6.22 8.68 0.05
N VAL A 99 6.56 8.10 -1.10
CA VAL A 99 5.65 7.25 -1.87
C VAL A 99 6.31 5.89 -2.04
N LEU A 100 5.58 4.84 -1.74
CA LEU A 100 6.01 3.45 -1.82
C LEU A 100 5.20 2.74 -2.90
N TYR A 101 5.88 2.16 -3.88
CA TYR A 101 5.29 1.34 -4.92
C TYR A 101 5.61 -0.13 -4.66
N LEU A 102 4.56 -0.95 -4.59
CA LEU A 102 4.66 -2.39 -4.37
C LEU A 102 4.24 -3.11 -5.66
N ASP A 103 5.02 -4.11 -6.04
CA ASP A 103 4.69 -5.07 -7.07
C ASP A 103 4.44 -6.43 -6.44
N PHE A 104 3.37 -7.09 -6.86
CA PHE A 104 3.01 -8.42 -6.41
C PHE A 104 3.29 -9.40 -7.55
N ASP A 105 4.15 -10.38 -7.29
CA ASP A 105 4.66 -11.28 -8.32
C ASP A 105 3.80 -12.55 -8.47
N HIS A 106 3.62 -13.26 -7.36
CA HIS A 106 2.92 -14.53 -7.38
C HIS A 106 2.39 -14.92 -5.99
N VAL A 107 1.40 -15.82 -6.00
CA VAL A 107 0.93 -16.49 -4.78
C VAL A 107 1.44 -17.92 -4.74
N VAL A 108 1.87 -18.34 -3.57
CA VAL A 108 2.23 -19.73 -3.25
C VAL A 108 1.12 -20.30 -2.37
N THR A 109 0.38 -21.26 -2.89
CA THR A 109 -0.66 -21.94 -2.12
C THR A 109 -0.02 -22.90 -1.09
N PRO A 110 -0.74 -23.31 -0.03
CA PRO A 110 -0.24 -24.30 0.94
C PRO A 110 0.20 -25.62 0.32
N ASN A 111 -0.36 -25.97 -0.85
CA ASN A 111 0.02 -27.16 -1.62
C ASN A 111 1.28 -26.96 -2.47
N GLY A 112 1.97 -25.82 -2.34
CA GLY A 112 3.20 -25.52 -3.07
C GLY A 112 3.02 -25.04 -4.51
N ARG A 113 1.78 -24.80 -4.97
CA ARG A 113 1.56 -24.24 -6.30
C ARG A 113 1.90 -22.75 -6.32
N GLN A 114 2.52 -22.34 -7.40
CA GLN A 114 2.82 -20.93 -7.67
C GLN A 114 1.93 -20.45 -8.81
N VAL A 115 1.21 -19.36 -8.57
CA VAL A 115 0.32 -18.75 -9.53
C VAL A 115 0.70 -17.28 -9.67
N PRO A 116 1.03 -16.79 -10.88
CA PRO A 116 1.33 -15.37 -11.07
C PRO A 116 0.09 -14.53 -10.78
N LEU A 117 0.29 -13.40 -10.12
CA LEU A 117 -0.77 -12.46 -9.76
C LEU A 117 -0.34 -11.04 -10.10
N SER A 118 -1.28 -10.29 -10.66
CA SER A 118 -1.15 -8.85 -10.85
C SER A 118 -2.16 -8.16 -9.93
N LEU A 119 -1.67 -7.53 -8.87
CA LEU A 119 -2.50 -6.94 -7.82
C LEU A 119 -2.23 -5.45 -7.67
N ASN A 120 -3.26 -4.70 -7.34
CA ASN A 120 -3.16 -3.30 -6.94
C ASN A 120 -3.75 -3.10 -5.56
N ILE A 121 -3.18 -2.18 -4.77
CA ILE A 121 -3.68 -1.87 -3.44
C ILE A 121 -4.94 -1.03 -3.57
N THR A 122 -5.98 -1.39 -2.80
CA THR A 122 -7.27 -0.70 -2.80
C THR A 122 -7.78 -0.47 -1.37
N GLY A 123 -8.84 0.34 -1.23
CA GLY A 123 -9.53 0.53 0.05
C GLY A 123 -8.79 1.36 1.09
N ARG A 124 -7.69 2.02 0.74
CA ARG A 124 -6.95 2.94 1.63
C ARG A 124 -7.12 4.39 1.18
N THR A 125 -7.08 5.31 2.13
CA THR A 125 -7.18 6.77 1.88
C THR A 125 -5.84 7.39 1.52
N ASP A 126 -4.75 6.68 1.77
CA ASP A 126 -3.37 7.09 1.54
C ASP A 126 -2.77 6.58 0.22
N ILE A 127 -3.64 6.19 -0.72
CA ILE A 127 -3.22 5.78 -2.08
C ILE A 127 -3.13 7.03 -2.96
N SER A 128 -2.00 7.18 -3.66
CA SER A 128 -1.80 8.18 -4.70
C SER A 128 -2.57 7.77 -5.98
N TYR A 129 -2.84 8.74 -6.85
CA TYR A 129 -3.54 8.49 -8.13
C TYR A 129 -2.84 7.48 -9.05
N ASP A 130 -1.54 7.28 -8.85
CA ASP A 130 -0.68 6.34 -9.59
C ASP A 130 -0.48 4.98 -8.88
N GLY A 131 -1.27 4.70 -7.84
CA GLY A 131 -1.27 3.44 -7.09
C GLY A 131 -0.19 3.32 -6.02
N GLY A 132 0.65 4.34 -5.83
CA GLY A 132 1.64 4.36 -4.75
C GLY A 132 1.02 4.65 -3.38
N LEU A 133 1.54 4.05 -2.33
CA LEU A 133 1.17 4.38 -0.95
C LEU A 133 1.91 5.64 -0.49
N THR A 134 1.18 6.61 0.07
CA THR A 134 1.75 7.86 0.59
C THR A 134 1.10 8.26 1.91
N THR A 135 1.85 8.86 2.82
CA THR A 135 1.32 9.31 4.13
C THR A 135 0.76 10.72 4.11
N THR A 136 1.19 11.55 3.13
CA THR A 136 0.73 12.94 3.01
C THR A 136 0.51 13.28 1.54
N ARG A 137 -0.62 13.93 1.25
CA ARG A 137 -0.95 14.41 -0.09
C ARG A 137 -0.19 15.70 -0.48
N GLY A 138 0.90 15.99 0.24
CA GLY A 138 1.78 17.11 -0.03
C GLY A 138 1.40 18.41 0.66
N TYR A 139 2.04 19.50 0.25
CA TYR A 139 1.91 20.84 0.85
C TYR A 139 0.46 21.34 0.93
N LYS A 140 -0.37 21.03 -0.06
CA LYS A 140 -1.78 21.44 -0.09
C LYS A 140 -2.56 20.95 1.12
N ASP A 141 -2.39 19.67 1.48
CA ASP A 141 -3.11 19.10 2.63
C ASP A 141 -2.57 19.63 3.96
N ALA A 142 -1.25 19.84 4.07
CA ALA A 142 -0.63 20.46 5.22
C ALA A 142 -1.14 21.90 5.39
N TRP A 143 -1.17 22.66 4.29
CA TRP A 143 -1.68 24.02 4.27
C TRP A 143 -3.16 24.12 4.64
N LEU A 144 -4.01 23.21 4.12
CA LEU A 144 -5.43 23.16 4.50
C LEU A 144 -5.61 22.90 5.99
N LYS A 145 -4.82 21.97 6.58
CA LYS A 145 -4.83 21.74 8.04
C LYS A 145 -4.42 22.98 8.83
N THR A 146 -3.41 23.71 8.35
CA THR A 146 -2.98 24.98 8.96
C THR A 146 -4.08 26.04 8.87
N CYS A 147 -4.76 26.16 7.73
CA CYS A 147 -5.90 27.05 7.58
C CYS A 147 -7.05 26.73 8.55
N THR A 148 -7.43 25.45 8.64
CA THR A 148 -8.51 25.00 9.54
C THR A 148 -8.16 25.32 10.99
N LYS A 149 -6.96 24.93 11.42
CA LYS A 149 -6.50 25.14 12.80
C LYS A 149 -6.36 26.62 13.15
N SER A 150 -5.94 27.46 12.19
CA SER A 150 -5.86 28.90 12.40
C SER A 150 -7.26 29.54 12.55
N ALA A 151 -8.26 29.07 11.81
CA ALA A 151 -9.64 29.50 11.96
C ALA A 151 -10.23 29.12 13.33
N ASP A 152 -9.89 27.93 13.84
CA ASP A 152 -10.32 27.45 15.15
C ASP A 152 -9.79 28.34 16.27
N ILE A 153 -8.55 28.85 16.19
CA ILE A 153 -7.98 29.79 17.18
C ILE A 153 -8.85 31.05 17.33
N THR A 154 -9.31 31.61 16.22
CA THR A 154 -10.20 32.78 16.27
C THR A 154 -11.54 32.43 16.89
N ARG A 155 -12.13 31.31 16.53
CA ARG A 155 -13.40 30.84 17.07
C ARG A 155 -13.31 30.61 18.58
N ASP A 156 -12.27 29.86 19.02
CA ASP A 156 -12.04 29.58 20.45
C ASP A 156 -11.84 30.86 21.25
N ALA A 157 -11.14 31.86 20.70
CA ALA A 157 -10.96 33.14 21.34
C ALA A 157 -12.28 33.92 21.50
N VAL A 158 -13.14 33.87 20.48
CA VAL A 158 -14.48 34.53 20.52
C VAL A 158 -15.38 33.79 21.52
N ASP A 159 -15.40 32.48 21.50
CA ASP A 159 -16.19 31.65 22.41
C ASP A 159 -15.75 31.85 23.87
N TRP A 160 -14.41 31.93 24.11
CA TRP A 160 -13.88 32.28 25.41
C TRP A 160 -14.37 33.67 25.85
N GLY A 161 -14.24 34.69 24.99
CA GLY A 161 -14.71 36.03 25.29
C GLY A 161 -16.21 36.12 25.57
N ALA A 162 -17.01 35.28 24.89
CA ALA A 162 -18.46 35.20 25.11
C ALA A 162 -18.82 34.53 26.43
N ASN A 163 -17.99 33.58 26.89
CA ASN A 163 -18.26 32.78 28.09
C ASN A 163 -17.67 33.33 29.38
N VAL A 164 -16.70 34.26 29.29
CA VAL A 164 -16.01 34.82 30.47
C VAL A 164 -16.89 35.70 31.32
N THR A 165 -17.93 36.30 30.75
CA THR A 165 -18.78 37.28 31.46
C THR A 165 -20.25 37.14 31.08
N ASP A 166 -21.11 36.91 32.08
CA ASP A 166 -22.58 36.90 31.90
C ASP A 166 -23.21 38.31 31.89
N ASN A 167 -22.42 39.35 32.15
CA ASN A 167 -22.88 40.72 32.27
C ASN A 167 -22.57 41.56 31.02
N GLY A 168 -23.10 42.77 30.90
CA GLY A 168 -22.95 43.63 29.74
C GLY A 168 -21.52 43.89 29.24
N PHE A 169 -20.49 43.54 30.01
CA PHE A 169 -19.07 43.56 29.59
C PHE A 169 -18.74 42.62 28.41
N LYS A 170 -19.55 41.62 28.12
CA LYS A 170 -19.38 40.78 26.95
C LYS A 170 -19.29 41.57 25.63
N TYR A 171 -20.04 42.64 25.51
CA TYR A 171 -20.03 43.50 24.31
C TYR A 171 -18.72 44.25 24.10
N VAL A 172 -17.91 44.37 25.15
CA VAL A 172 -16.57 44.96 25.08
C VAL A 172 -15.52 43.86 24.91
N ILE A 173 -15.62 42.76 25.67
CA ILE A 173 -14.61 41.69 25.68
C ILE A 173 -14.60 40.91 24.38
N VAL A 174 -15.76 40.58 23.80
CA VAL A 174 -15.84 39.78 22.56
C VAL A 174 -15.11 40.44 21.38
N PRO A 175 -15.25 41.76 21.11
CA PRO A 175 -14.48 42.39 20.06
C PRO A 175 -12.95 42.35 20.30
N PHE A 176 -12.51 42.56 21.55
CA PHE A 176 -11.09 42.45 21.88
C PHE A 176 -10.57 41.01 21.77
N ALA A 177 -11.36 40.01 22.18
CA ALA A 177 -11.04 38.58 21.99
C ALA A 177 -10.98 38.20 20.50
N ALA A 178 -11.90 38.72 19.68
CA ALA A 178 -11.90 38.55 18.24
C ALA A 178 -10.65 39.15 17.57
N ILE A 179 -10.27 40.37 17.98
CA ILE A 179 -9.03 41.00 17.48
C ILE A 179 -7.80 40.21 17.91
N GLY A 180 -7.70 39.82 19.19
CA GLY A 180 -6.63 39.00 19.71
C GLY A 180 -6.55 37.64 19.03
N GLY A 181 -7.71 37.00 18.79
CA GLY A 181 -7.82 35.78 18.03
C GLY A 181 -7.35 35.93 16.58
N ALA A 182 -7.71 37.03 15.92
CA ALA A 182 -7.28 37.32 14.55
C ALA A 182 -5.75 37.50 14.45
N PHE A 183 -5.12 38.17 15.41
CA PHE A 183 -3.66 38.28 15.47
C PHE A 183 -3.01 36.93 15.78
N GLY A 184 -3.56 36.12 16.68
CA GLY A 184 -3.11 34.77 16.97
C GLY A 184 -3.23 33.88 15.74
N THR A 185 -4.35 33.96 15.02
CA THR A 185 -4.58 33.25 13.75
C THR A 185 -3.56 33.65 12.69
N ALA A 186 -3.31 34.94 12.49
CA ALA A 186 -2.35 35.43 11.52
C ALA A 186 -0.92 34.95 11.86
N GLY A 187 -0.53 35.06 13.14
CA GLY A 187 0.77 34.57 13.62
C GLY A 187 0.93 33.07 13.44
N TYR A 188 -0.07 32.30 13.81
CA TYR A 188 -0.05 30.84 13.63
C TYR A 188 -0.02 30.44 12.14
N PHE A 189 -0.82 31.15 11.31
CA PHE A 189 -0.85 30.88 9.86
C PHE A 189 0.51 31.13 9.21
N VAL A 190 1.16 32.25 9.52
CA VAL A 190 2.50 32.55 8.96
C VAL A 190 3.51 31.53 9.48
N TYR A 191 3.53 31.28 10.78
CA TYR A 191 4.44 30.27 11.36
C TYR A 191 4.20 28.86 10.79
N GLY A 192 2.95 28.42 10.74
CA GLY A 192 2.57 27.10 10.22
C GLY A 192 2.93 26.94 8.75
N SER A 193 2.64 27.97 7.94
CA SER A 193 2.97 27.94 6.50
C SER A 193 4.47 27.85 6.24
N VAL A 194 5.28 28.60 7.01
CA VAL A 194 6.74 28.52 6.93
C VAL A 194 7.24 27.18 7.46
N ALA A 195 6.72 26.72 8.58
CA ALA A 195 7.09 25.42 9.15
C ALA A 195 6.78 24.28 8.18
N ASP A 196 5.60 24.28 7.55
CA ASP A 196 5.19 23.28 6.56
C ASP A 196 6.04 23.33 5.28
N ALA A 197 6.50 24.53 4.88
CA ALA A 197 7.41 24.68 3.75
C ALA A 197 8.81 24.11 4.02
N VAL A 198 9.29 24.18 5.26
CA VAL A 198 10.59 23.68 5.67
C VAL A 198 10.54 22.20 6.08
N LYS A 199 9.41 21.78 6.63
CA LYS A 199 9.22 20.43 7.17
C LYS A 199 9.31 19.37 6.06
N LYS A 200 10.08 18.32 6.34
CA LYS A 200 10.11 17.12 5.51
C LYS A 200 8.83 16.30 5.74
N GLY A 201 8.28 15.73 4.69
CA GLY A 201 7.13 14.84 4.79
C GLY A 201 7.44 13.57 5.58
N GLN A 202 6.42 12.82 5.91
CA GLN A 202 6.53 11.58 6.67
C GLN A 202 6.90 10.40 5.75
N ASN A 203 7.54 9.39 6.35
CA ASN A 203 7.82 8.14 5.67
C ASN A 203 6.57 7.23 5.68
N VAL A 204 6.46 6.37 4.68
CA VAL A 204 5.43 5.33 4.64
C VAL A 204 5.94 4.14 5.44
N GLN A 205 5.09 3.66 6.35
CA GLN A 205 5.34 2.46 7.14
C GLN A 205 4.15 1.52 7.01
N ILE A 206 4.43 0.26 6.73
CA ILE A 206 3.47 -0.84 6.78
C ILE A 206 3.98 -1.79 7.86
N TYR A 207 3.14 -2.04 8.86
CA TYR A 207 3.54 -2.89 9.98
C TYR A 207 3.30 -4.37 9.69
N GLN A 208 4.12 -5.22 10.28
CA GLN A 208 3.85 -6.64 10.32
C GLN A 208 2.48 -6.89 10.99
N GLY A 209 1.65 -7.71 10.34
CA GLY A 209 0.28 -7.99 10.81
C GLY A 209 -0.78 -7.01 10.29
N GLU A 210 -0.39 -5.94 9.63
CA GLU A 210 -1.32 -5.01 8.98
C GLU A 210 -2.06 -5.68 7.83
N ILE A 211 -3.35 -5.37 7.68
CA ILE A 211 -4.19 -5.91 6.62
C ILE A 211 -4.21 -4.92 5.45
N LEU A 212 -3.84 -5.41 4.29
CA LEU A 212 -3.94 -4.71 3.02
C LEU A 212 -5.04 -5.34 2.16
N ASN A 213 -5.96 -4.53 1.68
CA ASN A 213 -6.89 -4.95 0.65
C ASN A 213 -6.26 -4.66 -0.71
N VAL A 214 -6.24 -5.68 -1.56
CA VAL A 214 -5.70 -5.60 -2.90
C VAL A 214 -6.74 -6.09 -3.90
N GLU A 215 -6.74 -5.52 -5.08
CA GLU A 215 -7.63 -5.85 -6.17
C GLU A 215 -6.85 -6.57 -7.27
N LEU A 216 -7.42 -7.65 -7.79
CA LEU A 216 -6.85 -8.40 -8.89
C LEU A 216 -7.04 -7.63 -10.20
N LEU A 217 -5.94 -7.25 -10.86
CA LEU A 217 -5.99 -6.48 -12.10
C LEU A 217 -6.35 -7.35 -13.31
N GLU A 218 -5.85 -8.58 -13.33
CA GLU A 218 -6.04 -9.52 -14.43
C GLU A 218 -6.69 -10.80 -13.92
N PRO A 219 -7.56 -11.44 -14.71
CA PRO A 219 -8.15 -12.72 -14.32
C PRO A 219 -7.07 -13.79 -14.20
N VAL A 220 -7.16 -14.61 -13.17
CA VAL A 220 -6.18 -15.67 -12.90
C VAL A 220 -6.81 -17.03 -13.11
N ASP A 221 -6.19 -17.84 -13.95
CA ASP A 221 -6.56 -19.22 -14.21
C ASP A 221 -5.71 -20.16 -13.35
N VAL A 222 -6.36 -20.83 -12.42
CA VAL A 222 -5.69 -21.78 -11.51
C VAL A 222 -6.06 -23.21 -11.94
N PRO A 223 -5.07 -24.06 -12.26
CA PRO A 223 -5.34 -25.45 -12.61
C PRO A 223 -5.89 -26.20 -11.39
N VAL A 224 -7.01 -26.92 -11.58
CA VAL A 224 -7.63 -27.78 -10.56
C VAL A 224 -7.19 -29.22 -10.86
N ILE A 225 -6.65 -29.88 -9.84
CA ILE A 225 -6.28 -31.32 -9.92
C ILE A 225 -7.45 -32.13 -9.47
#